data_246d42afe679551e54fb85dbb8afbc4c
#
_entry.id   246d42afe679551e54fb85dbb8afbc4c
#
_cell.length_a   1.000
_cell.length_b   1.000
_cell.length_c   1.000
_cell.angle_alpha   90.00
_cell.angle_beta   90.00
_cell.angle_gamma   90.00
#
_symmetry.space_group_name_H-M   'P 1'
#
loop_
_entity.id
_entity.type
_entity.pdbx_description
1 polymer ?
#
loop_
_entity_poly.entity_id
_entity_poly.type
_entity_poly.pdbx_seq_one_letter_code
_entity_poly.pdbx_strand_id
1 'polypeptide(L)'
;CESCLTGHLSLCVSPETKRGADEEPRLTTSAGPMVQFMNLSSFAEHMLIHEHACVAIRKDMPLDRAALIGCSVMTGVVAAIHTSNVRPGETVAVIGCGGVGLAAINGAAIAGASRIIAVDMVASKGNIASQFGATDFIDASKTDAVKEVVEMTKGGVHHAFEAIGL
;
A
#
# COMPACT_ATOMS: atom_id res chain seq x y z
N CYS A 1 -20.99 -15.80 1.37
CA CYS A 1 -20.19 -16.03 2.57
C CYS A 1 -20.20 -14.79 3.47
N GLU A 2 -19.74 -14.92 4.71
CA GLU A 2 -19.73 -13.83 5.71
C GLU A 2 -19.00 -12.59 5.20
N SER A 3 -17.82 -12.78 4.59
CA SER A 3 -17.05 -11.66 4.04
C SER A 3 -17.84 -10.86 3.00
N CYS A 4 -18.58 -11.50 2.13
CA CYS A 4 -19.39 -10.82 1.13
C CYS A 4 -20.58 -10.07 1.78
N LEU A 5 -21.21 -10.66 2.79
CA LEU A 5 -22.31 -10.04 3.52
C LEU A 5 -21.88 -8.80 4.32
N THR A 6 -20.64 -8.77 4.75
CA THR A 6 -20.04 -7.64 5.50
C THR A 6 -19.31 -6.63 4.59
N GLY A 7 -19.39 -6.79 3.26
CA GLY A 7 -18.79 -5.85 2.30
C GLY A 7 -17.31 -6.10 1.98
N HIS A 8 -16.72 -7.19 2.49
CA HIS A 8 -15.32 -7.53 2.26
C HIS A 8 -15.17 -8.52 1.09
N LEU A 9 -15.57 -8.11 -0.11
CA LEU A 9 -15.61 -8.97 -1.30
C LEU A 9 -14.24 -9.58 -1.65
N SER A 10 -13.14 -8.86 -1.41
CA SER A 10 -11.77 -9.34 -1.62
C SER A 10 -11.38 -10.53 -0.74
N LEU A 11 -12.08 -10.74 0.38
CA LEU A 11 -11.91 -11.85 1.29
C LEU A 11 -12.89 -13.01 1.03
N CYS A 12 -13.62 -12.98 -0.08
CA CYS A 12 -14.56 -14.03 -0.45
C CYS A 12 -13.84 -15.40 -0.51
N VAL A 13 -14.43 -16.40 0.14
CA VAL A 13 -13.89 -17.77 0.19
C VAL A 13 -14.63 -18.73 -0.75
N SER A 14 -15.54 -18.21 -1.57
CA SER A 14 -16.25 -19.04 -2.55
C SER A 14 -15.29 -19.65 -3.56
N PRO A 15 -15.42 -20.96 -3.88
CA PRO A 15 -14.58 -21.61 -4.90
C PRO A 15 -14.66 -20.95 -6.28
N GLU A 16 -15.78 -20.29 -6.58
CA GLU A 16 -15.98 -19.55 -7.84
C GLU A 16 -15.04 -18.34 -7.96
N THR A 17 -14.68 -17.72 -6.82
CA THR A 17 -13.84 -16.52 -6.78
C THR A 17 -12.38 -16.83 -6.53
N LYS A 18 -12.10 -17.92 -5.83
CA LYS A 18 -10.74 -18.35 -5.49
C LYS A 18 -10.52 -19.80 -5.90
N ARG A 19 -9.41 -20.03 -6.58
CA ARG A 19 -8.95 -21.39 -6.82
C ARG A 19 -8.45 -22.02 -5.54
N GLY A 20 -8.82 -23.28 -5.31
CA GLY A 20 -8.25 -24.10 -4.26
C GLY A 20 -6.77 -24.44 -4.52
N ALA A 21 -6.03 -24.74 -3.45
CA ALA A 21 -4.62 -25.13 -3.55
C ALA A 21 -4.42 -26.41 -4.38
N ASP A 22 -5.41 -27.30 -4.38
CA ASP A 22 -5.37 -28.61 -5.04
C ASP A 22 -5.93 -28.59 -6.48
N GLU A 23 -6.38 -27.43 -6.97
CA GLU A 23 -6.88 -27.31 -8.33
C GLU A 23 -5.72 -27.09 -9.32
N GLU A 24 -5.81 -27.74 -10.48
CA GLU A 24 -4.83 -27.59 -11.57
C GLU A 24 -4.68 -26.13 -11.99
N PRO A 25 -3.45 -25.61 -12.16
CA PRO A 25 -3.22 -24.25 -12.66
C PRO A 25 -3.87 -23.98 -14.00
N ARG A 26 -4.50 -22.82 -14.14
CA ARG A 26 -5.11 -22.39 -15.44
C ARG A 26 -4.09 -21.98 -16.48
N LEU A 27 -2.86 -21.69 -16.05
CA LEU A 27 -1.78 -21.27 -16.93
C LEU A 27 -0.70 -22.34 -16.97
N THR A 28 -0.13 -22.50 -18.15
CA THR A 28 1.00 -23.40 -18.40
C THR A 28 2.10 -22.66 -19.14
N THR A 29 3.34 -23.02 -18.86
CA THR A 29 4.54 -22.56 -19.58
C THR A 29 5.25 -23.75 -20.19
N SER A 30 6.29 -23.52 -20.97
CA SER A 30 7.17 -24.60 -21.44
C SER A 30 7.85 -25.37 -20.30
N ALA A 31 7.93 -24.79 -19.10
CA ALA A 31 8.48 -25.44 -17.91
C ALA A 31 7.42 -26.17 -17.06
N GLY A 32 6.14 -26.11 -17.44
CA GLY A 32 5.04 -26.76 -16.73
C GLY A 32 3.96 -25.80 -16.22
N PRO A 33 3.11 -26.27 -15.32
CA PRO A 33 2.02 -25.50 -14.74
C PRO A 33 2.51 -24.26 -13.98
N MET A 34 1.80 -23.14 -14.09
CA MET A 34 2.12 -21.88 -13.41
C MET A 34 0.97 -21.41 -12.55
N VAL A 35 1.25 -21.19 -11.25
CA VAL A 35 0.27 -20.66 -10.30
C VAL A 35 0.09 -19.17 -10.51
N GLN A 36 -1.16 -18.73 -10.60
CA GLN A 36 -1.51 -17.32 -10.70
C GLN A 36 -1.37 -16.66 -9.32
N PHE A 37 -0.56 -15.60 -9.23
CA PHE A 37 -0.46 -14.80 -8.01
C PHE A 37 -1.81 -14.16 -7.69
N MET A 38 -2.35 -14.43 -6.50
CA MET A 38 -3.66 -13.97 -6.03
C MET A 38 -4.83 -14.24 -6.98
N ASN A 39 -4.74 -15.29 -7.79
CA ASN A 39 -5.69 -15.63 -8.86
C ASN A 39 -5.82 -14.56 -9.97
N LEU A 40 -4.91 -13.62 -10.08
CA LEU A 40 -4.94 -12.51 -11.04
C LEU A 40 -3.86 -12.65 -12.12
N SER A 41 -2.58 -12.57 -11.74
CA SER A 41 -1.43 -12.52 -12.67
C SER A 41 -1.62 -11.46 -13.75
N SER A 42 -1.75 -10.20 -13.33
CA SER A 42 -2.15 -9.08 -14.18
C SER A 42 -1.07 -8.53 -15.12
N PHE A 43 0.17 -9.05 -15.07
CA PHE A 43 1.20 -8.77 -16.08
C PHE A 43 0.99 -9.64 -17.30
N ALA A 44 -0.14 -9.45 -18.00
CA ALA A 44 -0.55 -10.20 -19.16
C ALA A 44 -1.48 -9.35 -20.06
N GLU A 45 -1.48 -9.62 -21.37
CA GLU A 45 -2.38 -8.95 -22.31
C GLU A 45 -3.86 -9.33 -22.09
N HIS A 46 -4.09 -10.54 -21.58
CA HIS A 46 -5.43 -11.06 -21.28
C HIS A 46 -5.44 -11.72 -19.89
N MET A 47 -6.52 -11.51 -19.17
CA MET A 47 -6.74 -12.12 -17.87
C MET A 47 -8.14 -12.74 -17.80
N LEU A 48 -8.23 -13.90 -17.13
CA LEU A 48 -9.51 -14.48 -16.75
C LEU A 48 -9.65 -14.31 -15.22
N ILE A 49 -10.55 -13.43 -14.81
CA ILE A 49 -10.79 -13.09 -13.41
C ILE A 49 -12.29 -13.07 -13.12
N HIS A 50 -12.64 -13.27 -11.85
CA HIS A 50 -14.03 -13.14 -11.42
C HIS A 50 -14.44 -11.66 -11.36
N GLU A 51 -15.70 -11.35 -11.66
CA GLU A 51 -16.22 -9.97 -11.66
C GLU A 51 -16.05 -9.27 -10.29
N HIS A 52 -16.10 -10.00 -9.18
CA HIS A 52 -15.86 -9.44 -7.84
C HIS A 52 -14.41 -8.94 -7.62
N ALA A 53 -13.48 -9.29 -8.50
CA ALA A 53 -12.12 -8.76 -8.49
C ALA A 53 -11.97 -7.49 -9.34
N CYS A 54 -13.07 -7.01 -9.94
CA CYS A 54 -13.08 -5.84 -10.80
C CYS A 54 -13.77 -4.67 -10.12
N VAL A 55 -13.19 -3.49 -10.27
CA VAL A 55 -13.81 -2.23 -9.88
C VAL A 55 -13.87 -1.32 -11.10
N ALA A 56 -15.06 -0.81 -11.42
CA ALA A 56 -15.20 0.14 -12.50
C ALA A 56 -14.52 1.47 -12.14
N ILE A 57 -13.72 1.99 -13.04
CA ILE A 57 -13.07 3.29 -12.91
C ILE A 57 -13.63 4.28 -13.95
N ARG A 58 -13.35 5.56 -13.76
CA ARG A 58 -13.71 6.60 -14.73
C ARG A 58 -13.01 6.33 -16.07
N LYS A 59 -13.74 6.52 -17.17
CA LYS A 59 -13.22 6.25 -18.53
C LYS A 59 -12.10 7.20 -18.97
N ASP A 60 -12.04 8.38 -18.36
CA ASP A 60 -11.04 9.43 -18.63
C ASP A 60 -9.77 9.30 -17.76
N MET A 61 -9.70 8.30 -16.89
CA MET A 61 -8.53 8.06 -16.06
C MET A 61 -7.38 7.48 -16.88
N PRO A 62 -6.17 8.07 -16.84
CA PRO A 62 -4.99 7.51 -17.47
C PRO A 62 -4.66 6.13 -16.90
N LEU A 63 -4.55 5.11 -17.76
CA LEU A 63 -4.38 3.72 -17.32
C LEU A 63 -3.04 3.44 -16.64
N ASP A 64 -1.99 4.16 -17.01
CA ASP A 64 -0.67 4.13 -16.36
C ASP A 64 -0.73 4.50 -14.88
N ARG A 65 -1.62 5.42 -14.54
CA ARG A 65 -1.87 5.86 -13.16
C ARG A 65 -2.87 4.96 -12.44
N ALA A 66 -3.93 4.56 -13.14
CA ALA A 66 -4.93 3.65 -12.62
C ALA A 66 -4.32 2.31 -12.15
N ALA A 67 -3.31 1.83 -12.86
CA ALA A 67 -2.60 0.60 -12.51
C ALA A 67 -1.97 0.60 -11.11
N LEU A 68 -1.62 1.76 -10.56
CA LEU A 68 -1.03 1.90 -9.23
C LEU A 68 -2.08 1.85 -8.10
N ILE A 69 -3.35 2.17 -8.41
CA ILE A 69 -4.41 2.34 -7.41
C ILE A 69 -4.75 1.01 -6.76
N GLY A 70 -4.82 -0.08 -7.53
CA GLY A 70 -5.29 -1.38 -7.05
C GLY A 70 -4.40 -2.05 -5.99
N CYS A 71 -3.17 -1.57 -5.80
CA CYS A 71 -2.23 -2.15 -4.82
C CYS A 71 -1.60 -1.05 -3.96
N SER A 72 -0.52 -0.42 -4.43
CA SER A 72 0.31 0.43 -3.56
C SER A 72 -0.44 1.63 -2.98
N VAL A 73 -1.26 2.32 -3.79
CA VAL A 73 -2.02 3.49 -3.34
C VAL A 73 -3.07 3.07 -2.31
N MET A 74 -3.87 2.07 -2.60
CA MET A 74 -4.88 1.57 -1.67
C MET A 74 -4.25 1.08 -0.37
N THR A 75 -3.18 0.30 -0.44
CA THR A 75 -2.50 -0.23 0.74
C THR A 75 -2.03 0.89 1.67
N GLY A 76 -1.32 1.88 1.14
CA GLY A 76 -0.78 2.96 1.96
C GLY A 76 -1.84 3.92 2.49
N VAL A 77 -2.74 4.39 1.62
CA VAL A 77 -3.80 5.34 2.03
C VAL A 77 -4.76 4.72 3.03
N VAL A 78 -5.19 3.48 2.79
CA VAL A 78 -6.11 2.76 3.69
C VAL A 78 -5.44 2.43 5.03
N ALA A 79 -4.14 2.09 5.01
CA ALA A 79 -3.38 1.89 6.26
C ALA A 79 -3.44 3.14 7.16
N ALA A 80 -3.26 4.33 6.60
CA ALA A 80 -3.31 5.57 7.37
C ALA A 80 -4.75 5.93 7.80
N ILE A 81 -5.70 5.94 6.87
CA ILE A 81 -7.05 6.49 7.12
C ILE A 81 -7.95 5.49 7.85
N HIS A 82 -7.96 4.22 7.43
CA HIS A 82 -8.92 3.24 7.95
C HIS A 82 -8.34 2.28 8.97
N THR A 83 -7.11 1.79 8.75
CA THR A 83 -6.54 0.79 9.66
C THR A 83 -6.02 1.45 10.93
N SER A 84 -5.18 2.46 10.80
CA SER A 84 -4.60 3.19 11.94
C SER A 84 -5.48 4.34 12.41
N ASN A 85 -6.46 4.76 11.60
CA ASN A 85 -7.40 5.84 11.93
C ASN A 85 -6.67 7.11 12.39
N VAL A 86 -5.65 7.52 11.64
CA VAL A 86 -4.89 8.75 11.90
C VAL A 86 -5.84 9.93 11.96
N ARG A 87 -5.71 10.76 13.00
CA ARG A 87 -6.58 11.91 13.25
C ARG A 87 -5.86 13.24 13.03
N PRO A 88 -6.62 14.31 12.78
CA PRO A 88 -6.05 15.65 12.69
C PRO A 88 -5.23 16.00 13.95
N GLY A 89 -4.04 16.52 13.73
CA GLY A 89 -3.13 16.93 14.81
C GLY A 89 -2.17 15.84 15.29
N GLU A 90 -2.37 14.56 14.94
CA GLU A 90 -1.47 13.48 15.31
C GLU A 90 -0.16 13.50 14.50
N THR A 91 0.83 12.79 14.99
CA THR A 91 2.17 12.67 14.39
C THR A 91 2.39 11.27 13.82
N VAL A 92 3.03 11.19 12.66
CA VAL A 92 3.23 9.95 11.91
C VAL A 92 4.69 9.81 11.50
N ALA A 93 5.22 8.58 11.59
CA ALA A 93 6.49 8.21 10.94
C ALA A 93 6.22 7.13 9.89
N VAL A 94 6.82 7.26 8.71
CA VAL A 94 6.74 6.28 7.64
C VAL A 94 8.14 5.83 7.28
N ILE A 95 8.42 4.55 7.51
CA ILE A 95 9.72 3.92 7.28
C ILE A 95 9.68 3.21 5.93
N GLY A 96 10.45 3.74 4.97
CA GLY A 96 10.42 3.32 3.58
C GLY A 96 9.57 4.23 2.69
N CYS A 97 10.21 5.00 1.80
CA CYS A 97 9.57 5.89 0.84
C CYS A 97 9.49 5.23 -0.55
N GLY A 98 8.96 4.02 -0.60
CA GLY A 98 8.52 3.35 -1.82
C GLY A 98 7.06 3.69 -2.16
N GLY A 99 6.45 2.98 -3.12
CA GLY A 99 5.06 3.24 -3.55
C GLY A 99 4.05 3.20 -2.41
N VAL A 100 4.14 2.18 -1.54
CA VAL A 100 3.25 2.04 -0.37
C VAL A 100 3.53 3.11 0.67
N GLY A 101 4.81 3.38 0.97
CA GLY A 101 5.18 4.40 1.96
C GLY A 101 4.77 5.81 1.53
N LEU A 102 4.98 6.18 0.26
CA LEU A 102 4.51 7.46 -0.28
C LEU A 102 2.98 7.58 -0.21
N ALA A 103 2.26 6.49 -0.48
CA ALA A 103 0.81 6.46 -0.34
C ALA A 103 0.37 6.58 1.14
N ALA A 104 1.10 5.98 2.09
CA ALA A 104 0.84 6.16 3.52
C ALA A 104 1.10 7.60 3.98
N ILE A 105 2.18 8.24 3.51
CA ILE A 105 2.46 9.66 3.73
C ILE A 105 1.30 10.51 3.23
N ASN A 106 0.83 10.26 2.01
CA ASN A 106 -0.29 10.99 1.43
C ASN A 106 -1.60 10.74 2.22
N GLY A 107 -1.87 9.50 2.61
CA GLY A 107 -3.01 9.17 3.46
C GLY A 107 -2.98 9.89 4.81
N ALA A 108 -1.81 9.97 5.45
CA ALA A 108 -1.63 10.71 6.70
C ALA A 108 -1.84 12.23 6.52
N ALA A 109 -1.37 12.79 5.40
CA ALA A 109 -1.60 14.20 5.06
C ALA A 109 -3.09 14.49 4.82
N ILE A 110 -3.80 13.63 4.09
CA ILE A 110 -5.26 13.73 3.88
C ILE A 110 -6.01 13.63 5.22
N ALA A 111 -5.56 12.77 6.13
CA ALA A 111 -6.14 12.63 7.47
C ALA A 111 -5.87 13.84 8.39
N GLY A 112 -5.01 14.77 7.99
CA GLY A 112 -4.71 15.99 8.75
C GLY A 112 -3.66 15.80 9.83
N ALA A 113 -2.74 14.83 9.69
CA ALA A 113 -1.60 14.68 10.58
C ALA A 113 -0.80 16.00 10.64
N SER A 114 -0.41 16.41 11.85
CA SER A 114 0.30 17.69 12.08
C SER A 114 1.79 17.59 11.73
N ARG A 115 2.35 16.39 11.82
CA ARG A 115 3.74 16.09 11.47
C ARG A 115 3.86 14.73 10.87
N ILE A 116 4.52 14.64 9.73
CA ILE A 116 4.72 13.39 8.95
C ILE A 116 6.21 13.27 8.67
N ILE A 117 6.86 12.35 9.36
CA ILE A 117 8.30 12.10 9.25
C ILE A 117 8.53 10.93 8.30
N ALA A 118 9.09 11.21 7.14
CA ALA A 118 9.50 10.19 6.19
C ALA A 118 10.91 9.71 6.49
N VAL A 119 11.13 8.41 6.49
CA VAL A 119 12.43 7.78 6.78
C VAL A 119 12.82 6.88 5.61
N ASP A 120 14.00 7.09 5.03
CA ASP A 120 14.54 6.21 3.97
C ASP A 120 16.06 6.27 3.97
N MET A 121 16.72 5.24 3.44
CA MET A 121 18.18 5.21 3.28
C MET A 121 18.66 5.98 2.04
N VAL A 122 17.76 6.33 1.14
CA VAL A 122 18.07 7.01 -0.13
C VAL A 122 17.69 8.48 -0.02
N ALA A 123 18.67 9.34 0.19
CA ALA A 123 18.47 10.79 0.42
C ALA A 123 17.62 11.49 -0.65
N SER A 124 17.75 11.07 -1.93
CA SER A 124 16.97 11.68 -3.04
C SER A 124 15.46 11.48 -2.91
N LYS A 125 14.99 10.53 -2.12
CA LYS A 125 13.56 10.29 -1.88
C LYS A 125 12.92 11.36 -0.98
N GLY A 126 13.69 12.15 -0.26
CA GLY A 126 13.17 13.23 0.57
C GLY A 126 12.32 14.23 -0.22
N ASN A 127 12.76 14.60 -1.42
CA ASN A 127 12.02 15.54 -2.27
C ASN A 127 10.64 15.00 -2.69
N ILE A 128 10.57 13.72 -3.09
CA ILE A 128 9.29 13.13 -3.46
C ILE A 128 8.40 12.91 -2.24
N ALA A 129 8.96 12.49 -1.11
CA ALA A 129 8.20 12.34 0.13
C ALA A 129 7.53 13.66 0.55
N SER A 130 8.23 14.80 0.43
CA SER A 130 7.68 16.12 0.68
C SER A 130 6.51 16.46 -0.26
N GLN A 131 6.60 16.11 -1.55
CA GLN A 131 5.50 16.31 -2.50
C GLN A 131 4.24 15.49 -2.14
N PHE A 132 4.41 14.36 -1.46
CA PHE A 132 3.30 13.53 -0.96
C PHE A 132 2.78 13.97 0.41
N GLY A 133 3.42 14.96 1.05
CA GLY A 133 2.94 15.56 2.29
C GLY A 133 3.82 15.32 3.51
N ALA A 134 5.01 14.73 3.36
CA ALA A 134 5.96 14.65 4.46
C ALA A 134 6.41 16.05 4.90
N THR A 135 6.40 16.31 6.20
CA THR A 135 6.88 17.55 6.80
C THR A 135 8.39 17.51 7.08
N ASP A 136 8.90 16.31 7.35
CA ASP A 136 10.30 16.07 7.71
C ASP A 136 10.80 14.83 6.98
N PHE A 137 12.13 14.75 6.76
CA PHE A 137 12.78 13.60 6.16
C PHE A 137 14.03 13.23 6.96
N ILE A 138 14.19 11.96 7.26
CA ILE A 138 15.37 11.40 7.92
C ILE A 138 16.10 10.45 6.95
N ASP A 139 17.37 10.73 6.71
CA ASP A 139 18.27 9.85 5.97
C ASP A 139 18.84 8.79 6.92
N ALA A 140 18.20 7.63 6.98
CA ALA A 140 18.58 6.53 7.87
C ALA A 140 19.94 5.88 7.51
N SER A 141 20.57 6.27 6.39
CA SER A 141 21.94 5.85 6.10
C SER A 141 22.99 6.61 6.91
N LYS A 142 22.62 7.75 7.51
CA LYS A 142 23.53 8.66 8.21
C LYS A 142 23.27 8.79 9.70
N THR A 143 22.08 8.41 10.15
CA THR A 143 21.65 8.64 11.52
C THR A 143 20.80 7.48 12.05
N ASP A 144 20.71 7.38 13.37
CA ASP A 144 19.74 6.51 14.03
C ASP A 144 18.33 7.14 13.91
N ALA A 145 17.55 6.61 12.98
CA ALA A 145 16.21 7.14 12.68
C ALA A 145 15.28 7.08 13.90
N VAL A 146 15.37 6.04 14.73
CA VAL A 146 14.52 5.90 15.93
C VAL A 146 14.82 7.00 16.92
N LYS A 147 16.11 7.21 17.21
CA LYS A 147 16.56 8.25 18.11
C LYS A 147 16.13 9.64 17.62
N GLU A 148 16.32 9.91 16.34
CA GLU A 148 15.98 11.19 15.73
C GLU A 148 14.47 11.45 15.77
N VAL A 149 13.63 10.46 15.43
CA VAL A 149 12.17 10.56 15.56
C VAL A 149 11.76 10.86 17.00
N VAL A 150 12.33 10.16 17.99
CA VAL A 150 12.02 10.37 19.41
C VAL A 150 12.41 11.77 19.86
N GLU A 151 13.59 12.27 19.47
CA GLU A 151 14.05 13.62 19.78
C GLU A 151 13.15 14.69 19.14
N MET A 152 12.82 14.55 17.85
CA MET A 152 11.98 15.48 17.10
C MET A 152 10.56 15.58 17.65
N THR A 153 10.04 14.50 18.24
CA THR A 153 8.67 14.39 18.71
C THR A 153 8.54 14.42 20.23
N LYS A 154 9.68 14.49 20.95
CA LYS A 154 9.74 14.48 22.42
C LYS A 154 9.10 13.25 23.06
N GLY A 155 9.28 12.08 22.45
CA GLY A 155 8.79 10.84 23.03
C GLY A 155 8.28 9.79 22.01
N GLY A 156 8.20 10.14 20.73
CA GLY A 156 7.74 9.28 19.65
C GLY A 156 6.53 9.82 18.91
N VAL A 157 6.08 9.10 17.92
CA VAL A 157 4.92 9.42 17.09
C VAL A 157 3.69 8.66 17.55
N HIS A 158 2.50 9.12 17.16
CA HIS A 158 1.23 8.42 17.42
C HIS A 158 1.13 7.15 16.56
N HIS A 159 1.61 7.21 15.31
CA HIS A 159 1.56 6.09 14.38
C HIS A 159 2.89 5.91 13.65
N ALA A 160 3.35 4.67 13.55
CA ALA A 160 4.52 4.30 12.76
C ALA A 160 4.12 3.25 11.71
N PHE A 161 4.45 3.52 10.44
CA PHE A 161 4.21 2.63 9.32
C PHE A 161 5.53 2.08 8.81
N GLU A 162 5.68 0.77 8.83
CA GLU A 162 6.77 0.07 8.16
C GLU A 162 6.32 -0.27 6.73
N ALA A 163 7.07 0.17 5.73
CA ALA A 163 6.80 -0.01 4.32
C ALA A 163 8.06 -0.39 3.51
N ILE A 164 9.00 -1.08 4.16
CA ILE A 164 10.23 -1.61 3.54
C ILE A 164 9.97 -3.01 2.98
N GLY A 165 9.21 -3.82 3.72
CA GLY A 165 8.90 -5.19 3.33
C GLY A 165 10.02 -6.18 3.68
N LEU A 166 10.54 -6.14 4.86
CA LEU A 166 11.54 -7.07 5.41
C LEU A 166 10.88 -8.33 5.96
#